data_09c8b7699f21136bacfb3b5c793318ac
#
_entry.id   09c8b7699f21136bacfb3b5c793318ac
#
_cell.length_a   1.000
_cell.length_b   1.000
_cell.length_c   1.000
_cell.angle_alpha   90.00
_cell.angle_beta   90.00
_cell.angle_gamma   90.00
#
_symmetry.space_group_name_H-M   'P 1'
#
loop_
_entity.id
_entity.type
_entity.pdbx_description
1 polymer ?
#
loop_
_entity_poly.entity_id
_entity_poly.type
_entity_poly.pdbx_seq_one_letter_code
_entity_poly.pdbx_strand_id
1 'polypeptide(L)'
;MLNKTLSKFFREEITVIGASRTDSGVHAMGNVAVFDTETRIPPEKICYALNRSLPEDIVVQSSREVPLDFHPRHCDSYKTYEYIIWNADFIQPFNRKYTHFVYKELDIEAMRRAAKDFLGTHCFTSFCSTKTQVQDHVRTIYSLDIEKKDHLITIRIRGNGFLYNMVRIIAGTLIKI
;
A
#
# COMPACT_ATOMS: atom_id res chain seq x y z
N MET A 1 15.34 6.81 -5.13
CA MET A 1 15.14 6.81 -6.60
C MET A 1 14.52 8.14 -7.06
N LEU A 2 13.27 8.45 -6.72
CA LEU A 2 12.56 9.66 -7.17
C LEU A 2 13.35 10.97 -6.97
N ASN A 3 13.87 11.26 -5.77
CA ASN A 3 14.66 12.46 -5.52
C ASN A 3 15.78 12.62 -6.57
N LYS A 4 16.58 11.57 -6.77
CA LYS A 4 17.71 11.60 -7.71
C LYS A 4 17.24 11.83 -9.16
N THR A 5 16.15 11.21 -9.58
CA THR A 5 15.62 11.36 -10.94
C THR A 5 15.05 12.75 -11.16
N LEU A 6 14.27 13.27 -10.20
CA LEU A 6 13.70 14.62 -10.25
C LEU A 6 14.78 15.69 -10.21
N SER A 7 15.74 15.58 -9.28
CA SER A 7 16.84 16.56 -9.19
C SER A 7 17.68 16.61 -10.47
N LYS A 8 17.95 15.44 -11.07
CA LYS A 8 18.65 15.40 -12.37
C LYS A 8 17.81 16.02 -13.50
N PHE A 9 16.51 15.74 -13.50
CA PHE A 9 15.60 16.19 -14.56
C PHE A 9 15.39 17.70 -14.51
N PHE A 10 15.11 18.26 -13.34
CA PHE A 10 14.87 19.69 -13.16
C PHE A 10 16.15 20.52 -12.99
N ARG A 11 17.31 19.88 -12.77
CA ARG A 11 18.61 20.51 -12.48
C ARG A 11 18.58 21.37 -11.21
N GLU A 12 17.79 20.97 -10.23
CA GLU A 12 17.63 21.58 -8.93
C GLU A 12 17.58 20.50 -7.85
N GLU A 13 17.85 20.84 -6.60
CA GLU A 13 17.77 19.89 -5.50
C GLU A 13 16.31 19.65 -5.13
N ILE A 14 15.80 18.44 -5.41
CA ILE A 14 14.41 18.05 -5.12
C ILE A 14 14.35 17.09 -3.96
N THR A 15 13.54 17.44 -2.96
CA THR A 15 13.17 16.54 -1.88
C THR A 15 11.71 16.12 -2.02
N VAL A 16 11.49 14.81 -2.18
CA VAL A 16 10.16 14.24 -2.35
C VAL A 16 9.59 13.80 -1.00
N ILE A 17 8.39 14.25 -0.69
CA ILE A 17 7.61 13.84 0.49
C ILE A 17 6.52 12.86 0.04
N GLY A 18 6.64 11.58 0.40
CA GLY A 18 5.64 10.57 0.08
C GLY A 18 4.56 10.43 1.15
N ALA A 19 3.35 10.07 0.75
CA ALA A 19 2.22 9.83 1.65
C ALA A 19 2.48 8.69 2.64
N SER A 20 3.09 7.60 2.16
CA SER A 20 3.46 6.47 3.00
C SER A 20 4.64 5.71 2.42
N ARG A 21 5.35 5.01 3.30
CA ARG A 21 6.32 3.98 2.90
C ARG A 21 5.58 2.66 2.80
N THR A 22 5.98 1.85 1.84
CA THR A 22 5.58 0.44 1.74
C THR A 22 6.75 -0.44 2.16
N ASP A 23 6.45 -1.59 2.76
CA ASP A 23 7.47 -2.58 3.10
C ASP A 23 8.05 -3.23 1.83
N SER A 24 9.20 -3.87 1.96
CA SER A 24 9.83 -4.58 0.84
C SER A 24 8.89 -5.62 0.24
N GLY A 25 8.77 -5.64 -1.08
CA GLY A 25 7.89 -6.53 -1.82
C GLY A 25 6.41 -6.13 -1.83
N VAL A 26 6.04 -4.98 -1.25
CA VAL A 26 4.68 -4.44 -1.36
C VAL A 26 4.59 -3.52 -2.56
N HIS A 27 3.67 -3.84 -3.47
CA HIS A 27 3.36 -3.02 -4.63
C HIS A 27 2.40 -1.89 -4.24
N ALA A 28 2.45 -0.76 -4.94
CA ALA A 28 1.53 0.35 -4.74
C ALA A 28 0.92 0.76 -6.08
N MET A 29 -0.40 0.68 -6.20
CA MET A 29 -1.12 1.11 -7.41
C MET A 29 -1.38 2.63 -7.41
N GLY A 30 -1.39 3.26 -6.22
CA GLY A 30 -1.67 4.68 -6.08
C GLY A 30 -0.97 5.27 -4.86
N ASN A 31 0.35 5.44 -4.91
CA ASN A 31 1.06 6.19 -3.90
C ASN A 31 1.14 7.67 -4.32
N VAL A 32 0.99 8.59 -3.37
CA VAL A 32 1.05 10.03 -3.61
C VAL A 32 2.35 10.58 -3.06
N ALA A 33 2.98 11.47 -3.82
CA ALA A 33 4.17 12.18 -3.41
C ALA A 33 4.08 13.64 -3.85
N VAL A 34 4.65 14.55 -3.08
CA VAL A 34 4.73 15.96 -3.38
C VAL A 34 6.18 16.42 -3.34
N PHE A 35 6.51 17.40 -4.14
CA PHE A 35 7.78 18.10 -4.16
C PHE A 35 7.58 19.52 -4.69
N ASP A 36 8.48 20.42 -4.34
CA ASP A 36 8.51 21.79 -4.83
C ASP A 36 9.48 21.89 -6.01
N THR A 37 9.15 22.72 -7.00
CA THR A 37 9.99 22.99 -8.18
C THR A 37 9.66 24.35 -8.79
N GLU A 38 10.66 25.02 -9.34
CA GLU A 38 10.49 26.29 -10.10
C GLU A 38 10.38 26.06 -11.61
N THR A 39 10.13 24.83 -12.03
CA THR A 39 10.05 24.46 -13.44
C THR A 39 8.93 25.20 -14.17
N ARG A 40 9.16 25.49 -15.45
CA ARG A 40 8.13 26.05 -16.37
C ARG A 40 7.35 24.94 -17.10
N ILE A 41 7.62 23.68 -16.82
CA ILE A 41 6.90 22.56 -17.43
C ILE A 41 5.47 22.53 -16.85
N PRO A 42 4.43 22.49 -17.69
CA PRO A 42 3.07 22.37 -17.21
C PRO A 42 2.91 21.16 -16.26
N PRO A 43 2.29 21.33 -15.09
CA PRO A 43 2.23 20.28 -14.04
C PRO A 43 1.73 18.94 -14.57
N GLU A 44 0.75 18.94 -15.45
CA GLU A 44 0.17 17.72 -16.04
C GLU A 44 1.10 17.01 -17.03
N LYS A 45 2.17 17.68 -17.48
CA LYS A 45 3.18 17.11 -18.40
C LYS A 45 4.37 16.48 -17.67
N ILE A 46 4.54 16.75 -16.39
CA ILE A 46 5.67 16.26 -15.59
C ILE A 46 5.67 14.72 -15.54
N CYS A 47 4.52 14.08 -15.38
CA CYS A 47 4.45 12.62 -15.35
C CYS A 47 4.99 11.96 -16.62
N TYR A 48 4.72 12.52 -17.81
CA TYR A 48 5.22 11.98 -19.08
C TYR A 48 6.74 12.12 -19.18
N ALA A 49 7.27 13.24 -18.72
CA ALA A 49 8.71 13.49 -18.74
C ALA A 49 9.46 12.55 -17.77
N LEU A 50 8.91 12.36 -16.55
CA LEU A 50 9.49 11.48 -15.54
C LEU A 50 9.53 10.01 -15.97
N ASN A 51 8.46 9.51 -16.57
CA ASN A 51 8.37 8.12 -16.99
C ASN A 51 9.40 7.73 -18.07
N ARG A 52 10.00 8.70 -18.75
CA ARG A 52 11.12 8.44 -19.67
C ARG A 52 12.46 8.15 -18.96
N SER A 53 12.57 8.55 -17.69
CA SER A 53 13.80 8.47 -16.90
C SER A 53 13.69 7.54 -15.69
N LEU A 54 12.49 7.10 -15.37
CA LEU A 54 12.22 6.15 -14.30
C LEU A 54 12.46 4.71 -14.78
N PRO A 55 12.87 3.80 -13.89
CA PRO A 55 12.95 2.39 -14.21
C PRO A 55 11.55 1.79 -14.43
N GLU A 56 11.47 0.67 -15.12
CA GLU A 56 10.21 0.03 -15.56
C GLU A 56 9.25 -0.36 -14.41
N ASP A 57 9.78 -0.50 -13.20
CA ASP A 57 9.00 -0.84 -12.00
C ASP A 57 8.41 0.39 -11.27
N ILE A 58 8.65 1.61 -11.79
CA ILE A 58 8.10 2.85 -11.24
C ILE A 58 7.44 3.67 -12.35
N VAL A 59 6.12 3.84 -12.25
CA VAL A 59 5.33 4.62 -13.21
C VAL A 59 4.54 5.71 -12.50
N VAL A 60 4.69 6.96 -12.94
CA VAL A 60 3.89 8.09 -12.47
C VAL A 60 2.64 8.18 -13.33
N GLN A 61 1.48 7.90 -12.74
CA GLN A 61 0.19 7.86 -13.45
C GLN A 61 -0.32 9.26 -13.82
N SER A 62 -0.11 10.23 -12.93
CA SER A 62 -0.51 11.62 -13.15
C SER A 62 0.33 12.56 -12.31
N SER A 63 0.37 13.82 -12.72
CA SER A 63 0.95 14.93 -11.96
C SER A 63 0.07 16.16 -12.06
N ARG A 64 0.00 16.95 -10.99
CA ARG A 64 -0.78 18.18 -10.93
C ARG A 64 -0.19 19.13 -9.90
N GLU A 65 -0.47 20.40 -10.05
CA GLU A 65 -0.19 21.40 -9.04
C GLU A 65 -1.14 21.26 -7.85
N VAL A 66 -0.64 21.55 -6.67
CA VAL A 66 -1.39 21.54 -5.40
C VAL A 66 -0.98 22.78 -4.58
N PRO A 67 -1.81 23.24 -3.62
CA PRO A 67 -1.44 24.31 -2.72
C PRO A 67 -0.12 24.04 -1.99
N LEU A 68 0.64 25.08 -1.66
CA LEU A 68 1.95 24.97 -1.01
C LEU A 68 1.89 24.33 0.39
N ASP A 69 0.75 24.42 1.06
CA ASP A 69 0.49 23.79 2.36
C ASP A 69 0.03 22.33 2.25
N PHE A 70 -0.15 21.82 1.03
CA PHE A 70 -0.54 20.43 0.84
C PHE A 70 0.52 19.47 1.36
N HIS A 71 0.11 18.59 2.28
CA HIS A 71 0.99 17.55 2.80
C HIS A 71 0.32 16.17 2.69
N PRO A 72 0.89 15.21 1.92
CA PRO A 72 0.23 13.95 1.56
C PRO A 72 0.00 13.00 2.74
N ARG A 73 0.57 13.27 3.93
CA ARG A 73 0.36 12.49 5.17
C ARG A 73 -0.67 13.10 6.10
N HIS A 74 -0.95 14.41 5.96
CA HIS A 74 -1.82 15.17 6.85
C HIS A 74 -3.18 15.49 6.23
N CYS A 75 -3.39 15.07 4.99
CA CYS A 75 -4.71 15.16 4.37
C CYS A 75 -5.63 14.07 4.90
N ASP A 76 -6.93 14.40 4.99
CA ASP A 76 -7.96 13.43 5.33
C ASP A 76 -8.04 12.35 4.25
N SER A 77 -7.61 11.16 4.58
CA SER A 77 -7.46 10.08 3.61
C SER A 77 -7.63 8.71 4.26
N TYR A 78 -7.97 7.75 3.44
CA TYR A 78 -7.94 6.33 3.82
C TYR A 78 -6.96 5.58 2.94
N LYS A 79 -6.51 4.43 3.44
CA LYS A 79 -5.64 3.51 2.71
C LYS A 79 -6.35 2.20 2.52
N THR A 80 -6.22 1.63 1.33
CA THR A 80 -6.73 0.30 1.01
C THR A 80 -5.54 -0.59 0.65
N TYR A 81 -5.47 -1.75 1.30
CA TYR A 81 -4.51 -2.80 0.98
C TYR A 81 -5.25 -4.04 0.49
N GLU A 82 -4.64 -4.71 -0.45
CA GLU A 82 -5.04 -6.04 -0.89
C GLU A 82 -3.93 -7.03 -0.56
N TYR A 83 -4.29 -8.08 0.17
CA TYR A 83 -3.42 -9.22 0.40
C TYR A 83 -3.96 -10.39 -0.40
N ILE A 84 -3.19 -10.85 -1.38
CA ILE A 84 -3.65 -11.83 -2.35
C ILE A 84 -3.02 -13.18 -2.05
N ILE A 85 -3.84 -14.22 -1.92
CA ILE A 85 -3.43 -15.58 -1.64
C ILE A 85 -3.71 -16.42 -2.89
N TRP A 86 -2.75 -17.24 -3.28
CA TRP A 86 -2.93 -18.33 -4.23
C TRP A 86 -3.15 -19.62 -3.44
N ASN A 87 -4.40 -20.09 -3.40
CA ASN A 87 -4.82 -21.27 -2.64
C ASN A 87 -5.08 -22.43 -3.58
N ALA A 88 -4.10 -23.31 -3.74
CA ALA A 88 -4.10 -24.43 -4.66
C ALA A 88 -3.05 -25.47 -4.24
N ASP A 89 -3.06 -26.65 -4.88
CA ASP A 89 -2.07 -27.71 -4.63
C ASP A 89 -0.65 -27.30 -5.04
N PHE A 90 -0.52 -26.44 -6.06
CA PHE A 90 0.76 -26.05 -6.61
C PHE A 90 0.88 -24.53 -6.75
N ILE A 91 2.11 -24.03 -6.57
CA ILE A 91 2.44 -22.62 -6.82
C ILE A 91 2.30 -22.28 -8.31
N GLN A 92 1.79 -21.10 -8.60
CA GLN A 92 1.73 -20.55 -9.94
C GLN A 92 2.90 -19.59 -10.19
N PRO A 93 3.84 -19.90 -11.09
CA PRO A 93 5.04 -19.07 -11.31
C PRO A 93 4.73 -17.62 -11.73
N PHE A 94 3.67 -17.39 -12.51
CA PHE A 94 3.29 -16.06 -12.97
C PHE A 94 2.87 -15.11 -11.84
N ASN A 95 2.23 -15.66 -10.81
CA ASN A 95 1.69 -14.87 -9.69
C ASN A 95 2.63 -14.82 -8.48
N ARG A 96 3.76 -15.52 -8.48
CA ARG A 96 4.63 -15.69 -7.32
C ARG A 96 5.12 -14.40 -6.64
N LYS A 97 5.21 -13.30 -7.40
CA LYS A 97 5.62 -11.99 -6.87
C LYS A 97 4.47 -11.18 -6.28
N TYR A 98 3.22 -11.58 -6.54
CA TYR A 98 2.02 -10.83 -6.19
C TYR A 98 1.11 -11.57 -5.24
N THR A 99 1.34 -12.88 -5.03
CA THR A 99 0.48 -13.72 -4.19
C THR A 99 1.28 -14.46 -3.13
N HIS A 100 0.65 -14.71 -1.99
CA HIS A 100 1.12 -15.64 -0.97
C HIS A 100 0.55 -17.03 -1.27
N PHE A 101 1.42 -18.02 -1.46
CA PHE A 101 1.00 -19.39 -1.74
C PHE A 101 0.61 -20.12 -0.46
N VAL A 102 -0.58 -20.72 -0.46
CA VAL A 102 -1.08 -21.60 0.62
C VAL A 102 -1.66 -22.86 -0.02
N TYR A 103 -1.05 -24.01 0.27
CA TYR A 103 -1.51 -25.30 -0.29
C TYR A 103 -2.71 -25.89 0.46
N LYS A 104 -2.80 -25.62 1.78
CA LYS A 104 -3.93 -26.10 2.61
C LYS A 104 -5.20 -25.35 2.21
N GLU A 105 -6.30 -26.10 2.04
CA GLU A 105 -7.60 -25.48 1.80
C GLU A 105 -7.99 -24.56 2.97
N LEU A 106 -8.48 -23.35 2.63
CA LEU A 106 -8.87 -22.33 3.58
C LEU A 106 -10.39 -22.25 3.72
N ASP A 107 -10.89 -22.21 4.94
CA ASP A 107 -12.29 -21.97 5.23
C ASP A 107 -12.61 -20.47 5.12
N ILE A 108 -13.08 -20.08 3.94
CA ILE A 108 -13.42 -18.70 3.62
C ILE A 108 -14.52 -18.15 4.51
N GLU A 109 -15.51 -18.98 4.89
CA GLU A 109 -16.60 -18.51 5.73
C GLU A 109 -16.14 -18.29 7.18
N ALA A 110 -15.26 -19.12 7.71
CA ALA A 110 -14.63 -18.89 9.00
C ALA A 110 -13.78 -17.61 8.97
N MET A 111 -12.96 -17.42 7.93
CA MET A 111 -12.18 -16.19 7.74
C MET A 111 -13.08 -14.95 7.68
N ARG A 112 -14.21 -15.00 6.95
CA ARG A 112 -15.17 -13.88 6.85
C ARG A 112 -15.84 -13.58 8.20
N ARG A 113 -16.15 -14.59 9.01
CA ARG A 113 -16.70 -14.39 10.36
C ARG A 113 -15.68 -13.67 11.24
N ALA A 114 -14.45 -14.16 11.29
CA ALA A 114 -13.38 -13.56 12.10
C ALA A 114 -12.96 -12.17 11.60
N ALA A 115 -13.07 -11.89 10.31
CA ALA A 115 -12.79 -10.58 9.74
C ALA A 115 -13.63 -9.45 10.37
N LYS A 116 -14.85 -9.76 10.83
CA LYS A 116 -15.75 -8.78 11.45
C LYS A 116 -15.20 -8.23 12.78
N ASP A 117 -14.41 -9.03 13.51
CA ASP A 117 -13.84 -8.64 14.80
C ASP A 117 -12.75 -7.55 14.67
N PHE A 118 -12.23 -7.32 13.46
CA PHE A 118 -11.28 -6.26 13.18
C PHE A 118 -11.93 -4.92 12.81
N LEU A 119 -13.24 -4.90 12.54
CA LEU A 119 -13.93 -3.69 12.11
C LEU A 119 -14.07 -2.68 13.26
N GLY A 120 -14.01 -1.39 12.93
CA GLY A 120 -14.11 -0.31 13.90
C GLY A 120 -12.77 0.17 14.42
N THR A 121 -12.80 0.88 15.55
CA THR A 121 -11.63 1.52 16.18
C THR A 121 -11.12 0.67 17.32
N HIS A 122 -9.89 0.17 17.20
CA HIS A 122 -9.25 -0.71 18.18
C HIS A 122 -7.79 -0.34 18.40
N CYS A 123 -7.24 -0.75 19.53
CA CYS A 123 -5.81 -0.76 19.77
C CYS A 123 -5.18 -2.01 19.13
N PHE A 124 -4.44 -1.82 18.05
CA PHE A 124 -3.83 -2.90 17.27
C PHE A 124 -2.38 -3.23 17.68
N THR A 125 -2.04 -3.06 18.95
CA THR A 125 -0.67 -3.38 19.45
C THR A 125 -0.27 -4.82 19.13
N SER A 126 -1.15 -5.79 19.30
CA SER A 126 -0.90 -7.22 19.01
C SER A 126 -0.75 -7.51 17.51
N PHE A 127 -1.16 -6.57 16.66
CA PHE A 127 -1.07 -6.66 15.19
C PHE A 127 -0.01 -5.72 14.62
N CYS A 128 0.98 -5.35 15.44
CA CYS A 128 2.09 -4.48 15.04
C CYS A 128 3.42 -5.15 15.33
N SER A 129 4.37 -5.03 14.39
CA SER A 129 5.74 -5.49 14.63
C SER A 129 6.42 -4.61 15.67
N THR A 130 7.25 -5.21 16.53
CA THR A 130 7.96 -4.56 17.65
C THR A 130 8.94 -3.45 17.21
N LYS A 131 9.35 -3.41 15.95
CA LYS A 131 10.26 -2.39 15.38
C LYS A 131 9.52 -1.09 14.97
N THR A 132 8.28 -0.92 15.37
CA THR A 132 7.54 0.32 15.08
C THR A 132 8.12 1.50 15.86
N GLN A 133 8.13 2.68 15.23
CA GLN A 133 8.48 3.96 15.89
C GLN A 133 7.23 4.74 16.30
N VAL A 134 6.05 4.23 15.98
CA VAL A 134 4.77 4.88 16.25
C VAL A 134 4.34 4.54 17.68
N GLN A 135 3.97 5.56 18.48
CA GLN A 135 3.52 5.38 19.86
C GLN A 135 2.02 5.08 19.94
N ASP A 136 1.22 5.70 19.09
CA ASP A 136 -0.23 5.46 19.05
C ASP A 136 -0.55 4.28 18.13
N HIS A 137 -1.07 3.20 18.72
CA HIS A 137 -1.46 1.97 18.03
C HIS A 137 -2.96 1.89 17.74
N VAL A 138 -3.73 2.93 18.03
CA VAL A 138 -5.16 2.98 17.73
C VAL A 138 -5.37 3.21 16.24
N ARG A 139 -6.13 2.34 15.59
CA ARG A 139 -6.50 2.47 14.16
C ARG A 139 -7.96 2.15 13.98
N THR A 140 -8.53 2.70 12.90
CA THR A 140 -9.90 2.41 12.50
C THR A 140 -9.89 1.63 11.19
N ILE A 141 -10.46 0.43 11.21
CA ILE A 141 -10.71 -0.36 10.00
C ILE A 141 -12.16 -0.12 9.58
N TYR A 142 -12.33 0.43 8.39
CA TYR A 142 -13.64 0.78 7.82
C TYR A 142 -14.30 -0.41 7.14
N SER A 143 -13.50 -1.21 6.42
CA SER A 143 -13.97 -2.46 5.82
C SER A 143 -12.84 -3.49 5.77
N LEU A 144 -13.23 -4.77 5.84
CA LEU A 144 -12.38 -5.93 5.62
C LEU A 144 -13.20 -6.98 4.89
N ASP A 145 -12.93 -7.13 3.59
CA ASP A 145 -13.67 -8.00 2.69
C ASP A 145 -12.79 -9.15 2.22
N ILE A 146 -13.37 -10.36 2.13
CA ILE A 146 -12.67 -11.55 1.65
C ILE A 146 -13.43 -12.12 0.47
N GLU A 147 -12.81 -12.09 -0.68
CA GLU A 147 -13.34 -12.62 -1.94
C GLU A 147 -12.51 -13.81 -2.40
N LYS A 148 -13.18 -14.90 -2.77
CA LYS A 148 -12.55 -16.06 -3.43
C LYS A 148 -13.06 -16.15 -4.85
N LYS A 149 -12.12 -16.14 -5.80
CA LYS A 149 -12.38 -16.39 -7.21
C LYS A 149 -11.40 -17.46 -7.70
N ASP A 150 -11.94 -18.64 -7.99
CA ASP A 150 -11.13 -19.82 -8.32
C ASP A 150 -10.09 -20.10 -7.22
N HIS A 151 -8.80 -20.04 -7.55
CA HIS A 151 -7.69 -20.23 -6.63
C HIS A 151 -7.19 -18.94 -5.97
N LEU A 152 -7.71 -17.78 -6.37
CA LEU A 152 -7.32 -16.50 -5.80
C LEU A 152 -8.25 -16.13 -4.66
N ILE A 153 -7.67 -15.83 -3.51
CA ILE A 153 -8.36 -15.24 -2.37
C ILE A 153 -7.77 -13.86 -2.14
N THR A 154 -8.62 -12.84 -2.19
CA THR A 154 -8.23 -11.44 -1.96
C THR A 154 -8.82 -10.98 -0.64
N ILE A 155 -7.94 -10.60 0.28
CA ILE A 155 -8.29 -9.90 1.54
C ILE A 155 -8.09 -8.41 1.27
N ARG A 156 -9.19 -7.65 1.18
CA ARG A 156 -9.18 -6.21 0.98
C ARG A 156 -9.50 -5.52 2.30
N ILE A 157 -8.57 -4.71 2.79
CA ILE A 157 -8.70 -3.99 4.05
C ILE A 157 -8.54 -2.49 3.84
N ARG A 158 -9.51 -1.71 4.36
CA ARG A 158 -9.54 -0.25 4.27
C ARG A 158 -9.57 0.36 5.67
N GLY A 159 -8.71 1.35 5.92
CA GLY A 159 -8.63 2.02 7.22
C GLY A 159 -8.01 3.43 7.13
N ASN A 160 -8.02 4.14 8.25
CA ASN A 160 -7.40 5.46 8.38
C ASN A 160 -5.86 5.42 8.33
N GLY A 161 -5.29 4.25 8.56
CA GLY A 161 -3.85 3.99 8.54
C GLY A 161 -3.54 2.59 9.05
N PHE A 162 -2.32 2.14 8.83
CA PHE A 162 -1.89 0.81 9.26
C PHE A 162 -0.54 0.92 9.96
N LEU A 163 -0.36 0.09 11.00
CA LEU A 163 0.89 -0.07 11.72
C LEU A 163 1.86 -0.93 10.92
N TYR A 164 3.11 -0.98 11.35
CA TYR A 164 4.14 -1.77 10.70
C TYR A 164 3.77 -3.25 10.67
N ASN A 165 3.72 -3.84 9.47
CA ASN A 165 3.26 -5.20 9.17
C ASN A 165 1.81 -5.54 9.55
N MET A 166 0.98 -4.58 9.95
CA MET A 166 -0.39 -4.83 10.45
C MET A 166 -1.22 -5.67 9.49
N VAL A 167 -1.29 -5.29 8.21
CA VAL A 167 -2.06 -6.03 7.20
C VAL A 167 -1.56 -7.47 7.04
N ARG A 168 -0.23 -7.68 7.07
CA ARG A 168 0.38 -9.01 6.97
C ARG A 168 0.04 -9.89 8.19
N ILE A 169 0.03 -9.31 9.39
CA ILE A 169 -0.30 -10.01 10.63
C ILE A 169 -1.79 -10.38 10.64
N ILE A 170 -2.68 -9.46 10.26
CA ILE A 170 -4.12 -9.74 10.13
C ILE A 170 -4.36 -10.87 9.12
N ALA A 171 -3.77 -10.77 7.92
CA ALA A 171 -3.90 -11.81 6.90
C ALA A 171 -3.37 -13.16 7.39
N GLY A 172 -2.20 -13.17 8.05
CA GLY A 172 -1.62 -14.39 8.63
C GLY A 172 -2.46 -14.99 9.75
N THR A 173 -3.18 -14.17 10.52
CA THR A 173 -4.13 -14.63 11.55
C THR A 173 -5.35 -15.29 10.90
N LEU A 174 -5.93 -14.65 9.89
CA LEU A 174 -7.07 -15.18 9.15
C LEU A 174 -6.77 -16.50 8.42
N ILE A 175 -5.55 -16.67 7.89
CA ILE A 175 -5.10 -17.93 7.25
C ILE A 175 -5.00 -19.10 8.24
N LYS A 176 -4.84 -18.83 9.52
CA LYS A 176 -4.69 -19.88 10.56
C LYS A 176 -6.02 -20.38 11.14
N ILE A 177 -7.11 -19.74 10.80
CA ILE A 177 -8.46 -20.14 11.18
C ILE A 177 -8.91 -21.36 10.37
#